data_30cb0f0558c6d314386cdbc38b954b46
#
_entry.id   30cb0f0558c6d314386cdbc38b954b46
#
_cell.length_a   1.000
_cell.length_b   1.000
_cell.length_c   1.000
_cell.angle_alpha   90.00
_cell.angle_beta   90.00
_cell.angle_gamma   90.00
#
_symmetry.space_group_name_H-M   'P 1'
#
loop_
_entity.id
_entity.type
_entity.pdbx_description
1 polymer ?
#
loop_
_entity_poly.entity_id
_entity_poly.type
_entity_poly.pdbx_seq_one_letter_code
_entity_poly.pdbx_strand_id
1 'polypeptide(L)'
;MKNYFLKLLATFCFIFCFTETVYAKSEVNVYSYRQPILIDPFFDEFTKTTGIKVNVLHAKKGLLERVVSEGANTPADLILTVDIARLSQFVEKDLLMEVNSDILNNNIPSHLRDSNNKWFALSKRARILAVSKDRVSSNSIKNIEDLADPKWRGKICTRPGSHDYNRSLLASIIAANGEEKAEEWASNLVLNLARKPEGNDRAQAKAVHEGVCDIAVMNTYYFGKMKFNEKNPEQKEWAKSIKLIFTNQDNRGNHINVAGGGVVKYSKNKDNAIALLEFLTQPEAQVLYSKMNYEYPVNPNVEPSEELSSWGVFKEDQLPVERLAELAPTAQKIIDRVGW
;
A
#
# COMPACT_ATOMS: atom_id res chain seq x y z
N MET A 1 -62.82 -41.69 -65.69
CA MET A 1 -61.51 -41.11 -65.76
C MET A 1 -61.40 -40.11 -64.62
N LYS A 2 -60.74 -40.50 -63.51
CA LYS A 2 -60.64 -39.67 -62.25
C LYS A 2 -59.23 -39.17 -62.11
N ASN A 3 -59.07 -37.85 -62.18
CA ASN A 3 -57.80 -37.17 -61.89
C ASN A 3 -57.57 -37.07 -60.38
N TYR A 4 -56.49 -37.65 -59.91
CA TYR A 4 -55.99 -37.44 -58.56
C TYR A 4 -54.92 -36.32 -58.53
N PHE A 5 -55.28 -35.20 -57.93
CA PHE A 5 -54.34 -34.12 -57.62
C PHE A 5 -53.65 -34.45 -56.34
N LEU A 6 -52.31 -34.66 -56.38
CA LEU A 6 -51.49 -34.89 -55.25
C LEU A 6 -51.06 -33.52 -54.73
N LYS A 7 -51.56 -33.11 -53.56
CA LYS A 7 -51.07 -31.90 -52.81
C LYS A 7 -49.86 -32.25 -52.04
N LEU A 8 -48.66 -31.72 -52.45
CA LEU A 8 -47.44 -31.77 -51.71
C LEU A 8 -47.43 -30.63 -50.64
N LEU A 9 -47.57 -30.98 -49.40
CA LEU A 9 -47.48 -30.01 -48.25
C LEU A 9 -46.00 -29.93 -47.80
N ALA A 10 -45.29 -28.87 -48.23
CA ALA A 10 -43.93 -28.61 -47.78
C ALA A 10 -43.98 -27.95 -46.40
N THR A 11 -43.72 -28.75 -45.38
CA THR A 11 -43.56 -28.24 -44.01
C THR A 11 -42.18 -27.60 -43.87
N PHE A 12 -42.13 -26.28 -43.84
CA PHE A 12 -40.91 -25.51 -43.59
C PHE A 12 -40.69 -25.46 -42.08
N CYS A 13 -39.83 -26.32 -41.54
CA CYS A 13 -39.36 -26.24 -40.15
C CYS A 13 -38.40 -25.06 -40.01
N PHE A 14 -38.89 -23.95 -39.47
CA PHE A 14 -38.04 -22.83 -39.02
C PHE A 14 -37.34 -23.26 -37.75
N ILE A 15 -36.08 -23.71 -37.85
CA ILE A 15 -35.21 -23.92 -36.72
C ILE A 15 -34.80 -22.53 -36.23
N PHE A 16 -35.48 -22.05 -35.18
CA PHE A 16 -35.02 -20.88 -34.40
C PHE A 16 -33.78 -21.31 -33.62
N CYS A 17 -32.60 -21.08 -34.14
CA CYS A 17 -31.37 -21.11 -33.33
C CYS A 17 -31.46 -19.97 -32.34
N PHE A 18 -31.91 -20.27 -31.12
CA PHE A 18 -31.62 -19.41 -29.98
C PHE A 18 -30.10 -19.47 -29.72
N THR A 19 -29.36 -18.51 -30.25
CA THR A 19 -28.03 -18.23 -29.76
C THR A 19 -28.22 -17.65 -28.35
N GLU A 20 -28.15 -18.50 -27.34
CA GLU A 20 -27.89 -18.03 -25.99
C GLU A 20 -26.56 -17.29 -26.07
N THR A 21 -26.62 -15.97 -26.07
CA THR A 21 -25.46 -15.15 -25.74
C THR A 21 -25.11 -15.50 -24.30
N VAL A 22 -24.17 -16.41 -24.15
CA VAL A 22 -23.48 -16.61 -22.86
C VAL A 22 -22.81 -15.26 -22.57
N TYR A 23 -23.50 -14.42 -21.79
CA TYR A 23 -22.86 -13.27 -21.17
C TYR A 23 -21.76 -13.86 -20.30
N ALA A 24 -20.52 -13.77 -20.77
CA ALA A 24 -19.36 -14.06 -19.93
C ALA A 24 -19.59 -13.28 -18.64
N LYS A 25 -19.64 -13.97 -17.51
CA LYS A 25 -19.84 -13.35 -16.20
C LYS A 25 -18.76 -12.32 -16.05
N SER A 26 -19.11 -11.03 -16.08
CA SER A 26 -18.15 -9.95 -15.94
C SER A 26 -17.65 -9.98 -14.50
N GLU A 27 -16.47 -10.54 -14.31
CA GLU A 27 -15.86 -10.68 -12.99
C GLU A 27 -14.36 -10.42 -13.01
N VAL A 28 -13.80 -10.13 -11.84
CA VAL A 28 -12.36 -10.02 -11.61
C VAL A 28 -12.00 -10.72 -10.32
N ASN A 29 -10.93 -11.53 -10.34
CA ASN A 29 -10.45 -12.30 -9.19
C ASN A 29 -9.23 -11.61 -8.60
N VAL A 30 -9.33 -11.15 -7.37
CA VAL A 30 -8.32 -10.38 -6.67
C VAL A 30 -7.66 -11.21 -5.57
N TYR A 31 -6.33 -11.33 -5.59
CA TYR A 31 -5.56 -11.85 -4.47
C TYR A 31 -5.00 -10.67 -3.66
N SER A 32 -5.44 -10.54 -2.41
CA SER A 32 -5.22 -9.34 -1.61
C SER A 32 -4.51 -9.63 -0.29
N TYR A 33 -3.39 -8.94 -0.06
CA TYR A 33 -2.75 -8.85 1.25
C TYR A 33 -3.40 -7.77 2.15
N ARG A 34 -4.32 -6.97 1.62
CA ARG A 34 -5.06 -5.98 2.42
C ARG A 34 -6.15 -6.66 3.25
N GLN A 35 -6.42 -6.12 4.42
CA GLN A 35 -7.53 -6.59 5.25
C GLN A 35 -8.87 -6.22 4.60
N PRO A 36 -9.90 -7.10 4.67
CA PRO A 36 -11.21 -6.85 4.07
C PRO A 36 -11.76 -5.45 4.36
N ILE A 37 -11.81 -5.05 5.62
CA ILE A 37 -12.32 -3.75 6.07
C ILE A 37 -11.66 -2.54 5.38
N LEU A 38 -10.48 -2.71 4.80
CA LEU A 38 -9.71 -1.62 4.16
C LEU A 38 -9.89 -1.55 2.65
N ILE A 39 -10.51 -2.56 2.04
CA ILE A 39 -10.58 -2.63 0.56
C ILE A 39 -11.94 -3.10 0.05
N ASP A 40 -12.69 -3.94 0.77
CA ASP A 40 -13.99 -4.44 0.30
C ASP A 40 -14.98 -3.32 -0.01
N PRO A 41 -15.08 -2.21 0.74
CA PRO A 41 -15.97 -1.10 0.38
C PRO A 41 -15.66 -0.49 -1.00
N PHE A 42 -14.42 -0.56 -1.48
CA PHE A 42 -14.05 -0.10 -2.82
C PHE A 42 -14.53 -1.09 -3.89
N PHE A 43 -14.48 -2.38 -3.59
CA PHE A 43 -14.95 -3.43 -4.49
C PHE A 43 -16.47 -3.42 -4.63
N ASP A 44 -17.18 -3.13 -3.53
CA ASP A 44 -18.63 -2.98 -3.53
C ASP A 44 -19.04 -1.79 -4.42
N GLU A 45 -18.36 -0.65 -4.30
CA GLU A 45 -18.64 0.53 -5.12
C GLU A 45 -18.25 0.31 -6.59
N PHE A 46 -17.12 -0.36 -6.86
CA PHE A 46 -16.75 -0.76 -8.22
C PHE A 46 -17.80 -1.66 -8.86
N THR A 47 -18.25 -2.70 -8.13
CA THR A 47 -19.29 -3.62 -8.62
C THR A 47 -20.60 -2.90 -8.89
N LYS A 48 -21.01 -2.01 -8.00
CA LYS A 48 -22.22 -1.20 -8.14
C LYS A 48 -22.17 -0.29 -9.37
N THR A 49 -21.01 0.31 -9.64
CA THR A 49 -20.83 1.28 -10.72
C THR A 49 -20.66 0.60 -12.09
N THR A 50 -19.98 -0.54 -12.14
CA THR A 50 -19.59 -1.18 -13.41
C THR A 50 -20.39 -2.45 -13.73
N GLY A 51 -21.04 -3.06 -12.75
CA GLY A 51 -21.64 -4.38 -12.85
C GLY A 51 -20.62 -5.53 -12.85
N ILE A 52 -19.31 -5.25 -12.74
CA ILE A 52 -18.26 -6.26 -12.69
C ILE A 52 -18.15 -6.77 -11.26
N LYS A 53 -18.34 -8.09 -11.08
CA LYS A 53 -18.23 -8.73 -9.77
C LYS A 53 -16.76 -8.88 -9.36
N VAL A 54 -16.42 -8.48 -8.13
CA VAL A 54 -15.10 -8.71 -7.56
C VAL A 54 -15.12 -9.94 -6.64
N ASN A 55 -14.33 -10.95 -6.99
CA ASN A 55 -14.09 -12.12 -6.13
C ASN A 55 -12.75 -11.94 -5.44
N VAL A 56 -12.70 -12.04 -4.11
CA VAL A 56 -11.47 -11.71 -3.37
C VAL A 56 -10.99 -12.89 -2.56
N LEU A 57 -9.69 -13.18 -2.66
CA LEU A 57 -8.96 -14.04 -1.74
C LEU A 57 -8.09 -13.16 -0.84
N HIS A 58 -8.46 -13.04 0.42
CA HIS A 58 -7.67 -12.32 1.42
C HIS A 58 -6.69 -13.27 2.13
N ALA A 59 -5.41 -12.88 2.21
CA ALA A 59 -4.41 -13.62 2.98
C ALA A 59 -3.35 -12.68 3.58
N LYS A 60 -2.83 -13.04 4.76
CA LYS A 60 -1.73 -12.27 5.39
C LYS A 60 -0.37 -12.62 4.81
N LYS A 61 -0.23 -13.83 4.24
CA LYS A 61 1.01 -14.38 3.66
C LYS A 61 0.67 -15.49 2.66
N GLY A 62 1.64 -15.89 1.83
CA GLY A 62 1.53 -17.08 0.98
C GLY A 62 0.88 -16.83 -0.39
N LEU A 63 0.49 -15.59 -0.74
CA LEU A 63 -0.11 -15.33 -2.06
C LEU A 63 0.91 -15.38 -3.20
N LEU A 64 2.15 -14.99 -2.96
CA LEU A 64 3.22 -15.10 -3.95
C LEU A 64 3.47 -16.57 -4.31
N GLU A 65 3.71 -17.41 -3.30
CA GLU A 65 3.94 -18.85 -3.44
C GLU A 65 2.76 -19.53 -4.12
N ARG A 66 1.55 -19.07 -3.81
CA ARG A 66 0.33 -19.57 -4.43
C ARG A 66 0.28 -19.27 -5.93
N VAL A 67 0.50 -18.01 -6.33
CA VAL A 67 0.50 -17.63 -7.75
C VAL A 67 1.62 -18.36 -8.51
N VAL A 68 2.81 -18.50 -7.90
CA VAL A 68 3.91 -19.29 -8.49
C VAL A 68 3.49 -20.75 -8.70
N SER A 69 2.86 -21.38 -7.70
CA SER A 69 2.40 -22.77 -7.79
C SER A 69 1.27 -22.97 -8.79
N GLU A 70 0.34 -22.04 -8.88
CA GLU A 70 -0.77 -22.07 -9.83
C GLU A 70 -0.29 -21.80 -11.29
N GLY A 71 0.80 -21.05 -11.46
CA GLY A 71 1.42 -20.77 -12.75
C GLY A 71 0.42 -20.16 -13.76
N ALA A 72 0.41 -20.69 -14.98
CA ALA A 72 -0.52 -20.24 -16.04
C ALA A 72 -2.00 -20.60 -15.79
N ASN A 73 -2.26 -21.45 -14.79
CA ASN A 73 -3.62 -21.83 -14.40
C ASN A 73 -4.16 -20.99 -13.22
N THR A 74 -3.42 -20.00 -12.75
CA THR A 74 -3.90 -19.14 -11.69
C THR A 74 -5.25 -18.52 -12.04
N PRO A 75 -6.21 -18.53 -11.10
CA PRO A 75 -7.44 -17.79 -11.28
C PRO A 75 -7.29 -16.29 -10.97
N ALA A 76 -6.17 -15.86 -10.38
CA ALA A 76 -5.94 -14.48 -10.01
C ALA A 76 -5.80 -13.58 -11.25
N ASP A 77 -6.54 -12.48 -11.25
CA ASP A 77 -6.46 -11.44 -12.28
C ASP A 77 -5.65 -10.24 -11.77
N LEU A 78 -5.78 -9.92 -10.48
CA LEU A 78 -5.15 -8.77 -9.85
C LEU A 78 -4.51 -9.15 -8.52
N ILE A 79 -3.30 -8.65 -8.28
CA ILE A 79 -2.63 -8.72 -6.98
C ILE A 79 -2.73 -7.36 -6.32
N LEU A 80 -3.13 -7.33 -5.03
CA LEU A 80 -3.07 -6.14 -4.18
C LEU A 80 -2.17 -6.37 -2.99
N THR A 81 -1.22 -5.45 -2.77
CA THR A 81 -0.28 -5.52 -1.65
C THR A 81 -0.37 -4.29 -0.75
N VAL A 82 0.19 -4.41 0.45
CA VAL A 82 0.25 -3.33 1.45
C VAL A 82 1.59 -2.63 1.48
N ASP A 83 2.57 -3.10 0.67
CA ASP A 83 3.93 -2.59 0.69
C ASP A 83 4.62 -2.86 -0.66
N ILE A 84 5.49 -1.94 -1.07
CA ILE A 84 6.24 -2.07 -2.34
C ILE A 84 7.16 -3.31 -2.33
N ALA A 85 7.78 -3.64 -1.20
CA ALA A 85 8.68 -4.79 -1.12
C ALA A 85 7.98 -6.13 -1.41
N ARG A 86 6.68 -6.24 -1.13
CA ARG A 86 5.88 -7.41 -1.51
C ARG A 86 5.51 -7.38 -2.99
N LEU A 87 5.21 -6.21 -3.52
CA LEU A 87 4.80 -6.07 -4.92
C LEU A 87 5.96 -6.34 -5.88
N SER A 88 7.17 -5.88 -5.54
CA SER A 88 8.38 -6.14 -6.32
C SER A 88 8.71 -7.62 -6.46
N GLN A 89 8.41 -8.45 -5.45
CA GLN A 89 8.61 -9.91 -5.54
C GLN A 89 7.80 -10.56 -6.67
N PHE A 90 6.60 -10.02 -6.97
CA PHE A 90 5.82 -10.49 -8.13
C PHE A 90 6.45 -10.06 -9.44
N VAL A 91 7.08 -8.87 -9.50
CA VAL A 91 7.83 -8.40 -10.68
C VAL A 91 9.07 -9.27 -10.90
N GLU A 92 9.87 -9.52 -9.85
CA GLU A 92 11.07 -10.36 -9.88
C GLU A 92 10.79 -11.79 -10.37
N LYS A 93 9.58 -12.31 -10.09
CA LYS A 93 9.13 -13.63 -10.56
C LYS A 93 8.42 -13.58 -11.92
N ASP A 94 8.39 -12.43 -12.60
CA ASP A 94 7.72 -12.21 -13.87
C ASP A 94 6.23 -12.64 -13.88
N LEU A 95 5.53 -12.35 -12.75
CA LEU A 95 4.13 -12.72 -12.54
C LEU A 95 3.14 -11.62 -12.91
N LEU A 96 3.61 -10.38 -13.15
CA LEU A 96 2.79 -9.23 -13.52
C LEU A 96 3.03 -8.86 -14.98
N MET A 97 1.97 -8.42 -15.64
CA MET A 97 2.05 -7.91 -17.01
C MET A 97 2.22 -6.39 -17.02
N GLU A 98 2.77 -5.88 -18.10
CA GLU A 98 2.75 -4.45 -18.43
C GLU A 98 1.33 -4.00 -18.74
N VAL A 99 0.93 -2.84 -18.20
CA VAL A 99 -0.38 -2.22 -18.42
C VAL A 99 -0.20 -0.84 -19.01
N ASN A 100 -0.66 -0.64 -20.22
CA ASN A 100 -0.68 0.65 -20.90
C ASN A 100 -2.06 1.29 -20.71
N SER A 101 -2.16 2.24 -19.78
CA SER A 101 -3.38 3.00 -19.47
C SER A 101 -3.05 4.47 -19.26
N ASP A 102 -3.65 5.32 -20.08
CA ASP A 102 -3.51 6.77 -19.92
C ASP A 102 -4.09 7.25 -18.59
N ILE A 103 -5.16 6.61 -18.10
CA ILE A 103 -5.79 6.92 -16.82
C ILE A 103 -4.80 6.68 -15.68
N LEU A 104 -4.17 5.50 -15.62
CA LEU A 104 -3.19 5.16 -14.60
C LEU A 104 -1.96 6.06 -14.68
N ASN A 105 -1.49 6.35 -15.91
CA ASN A 105 -0.34 7.21 -16.14
C ASN A 105 -0.57 8.66 -15.71
N ASN A 106 -1.79 9.18 -15.90
CA ASN A 106 -2.16 10.53 -15.50
C ASN A 106 -2.47 10.64 -14.00
N ASN A 107 -3.06 9.59 -13.41
CA ASN A 107 -3.45 9.59 -12.01
C ASN A 107 -2.32 9.24 -11.04
N ILE A 108 -1.23 8.62 -11.52
CA ILE A 108 -0.15 8.15 -10.66
C ILE A 108 1.18 8.74 -11.13
N PRO A 109 1.83 9.59 -10.32
CA PRO A 109 3.17 10.12 -10.62
C PRO A 109 4.20 8.99 -10.89
N SER A 110 5.15 9.25 -11.76
CA SER A 110 6.12 8.24 -12.23
C SER A 110 6.93 7.59 -11.10
N HIS A 111 7.25 8.32 -10.03
CA HIS A 111 7.98 7.77 -8.88
C HIS A 111 7.14 6.82 -8.01
N LEU A 112 5.80 6.75 -8.24
CA LEU A 112 4.84 5.90 -7.53
C LEU A 112 4.34 4.72 -8.37
N ARG A 113 4.97 4.40 -9.50
CA ARG A 113 4.65 3.24 -10.33
C ARG A 113 5.89 2.57 -10.86
N ASP A 114 5.74 1.36 -11.34
CA ASP A 114 6.81 0.60 -11.99
C ASP A 114 7.31 1.29 -13.26
N SER A 115 8.61 1.32 -13.46
CA SER A 115 9.23 1.92 -14.66
C SER A 115 8.77 1.27 -15.97
N ASN A 116 8.33 -0.01 -15.92
CA ASN A 116 7.74 -0.75 -17.02
C ASN A 116 6.22 -0.94 -16.88
N ASN A 117 5.55 -0.14 -16.04
CA ASN A 117 4.10 -0.19 -15.82
C ASN A 117 3.56 -1.58 -15.42
N LYS A 118 4.33 -2.39 -14.69
CA LYS A 118 3.89 -3.69 -14.18
C LYS A 118 3.09 -3.59 -12.89
N TRP A 119 3.27 -2.50 -12.13
CA TRP A 119 2.49 -2.21 -10.93
C TRP A 119 2.26 -0.71 -10.75
N PHE A 120 1.25 -0.39 -9.94
CA PHE A 120 0.79 0.97 -9.68
C PHE A 120 0.49 1.15 -8.20
N ALA A 121 0.93 2.26 -7.62
CA ALA A 121 0.51 2.65 -6.27
C ALA A 121 -0.97 3.04 -6.27
N LEU A 122 -1.66 2.70 -5.20
CA LEU A 122 -3.10 2.98 -5.02
C LEU A 122 -3.35 3.89 -3.82
N SER A 123 -2.46 3.88 -2.85
CA SER A 123 -2.44 4.81 -1.72
C SER A 123 -1.02 4.92 -1.18
N LYS A 124 -0.72 6.02 -0.48
CA LYS A 124 0.57 6.25 0.14
C LYS A 124 0.44 6.56 1.63
N ARG A 125 1.49 6.30 2.40
CA ARG A 125 1.62 6.65 3.80
C ARG A 125 3.00 7.22 4.07
N ALA A 126 3.07 8.19 4.96
CA ALA A 126 4.32 8.73 5.45
C ALA A 126 4.80 7.93 6.67
N ARG A 127 6.12 7.70 6.76
CA ARG A 127 6.76 7.22 7.97
C ARG A 127 7.30 8.42 8.72
N ILE A 128 6.72 8.69 9.86
CA ILE A 128 6.89 9.92 10.63
C ILE A 128 7.48 9.64 12.01
N LEU A 129 7.85 10.72 12.69
CA LEU A 129 8.12 10.67 14.10
C LEU A 129 6.87 11.11 14.88
N ALA A 130 6.41 10.24 15.77
CA ALA A 130 5.40 10.56 16.77
C ALA A 130 6.13 10.88 18.07
N VAL A 131 6.14 12.15 18.46
CA VAL A 131 6.90 12.62 19.61
C VAL A 131 6.00 13.08 20.73
N SER A 132 6.46 12.93 21.98
CA SER A 132 5.76 13.45 23.15
C SER A 132 5.52 14.96 23.01
N LYS A 133 4.26 15.39 23.19
CA LYS A 133 3.93 16.83 23.18
C LYS A 133 4.67 17.63 24.23
N ASP A 134 4.87 17.02 25.40
CA ASP A 134 5.38 17.71 26.59
C ASP A 134 6.91 17.62 26.72
N ARG A 135 7.54 16.55 26.19
CA ARG A 135 8.96 16.27 26.40
C ARG A 135 9.86 16.57 25.21
N VAL A 136 9.28 16.77 23.99
CA VAL A 136 10.05 17.03 22.76
C VAL A 136 9.61 18.33 22.14
N SER A 137 10.52 19.29 21.97
CA SER A 137 10.26 20.51 21.20
C SER A 137 10.11 20.20 19.69
N SER A 138 9.18 20.85 19.01
CA SER A 138 8.94 20.63 17.58
C SER A 138 10.16 20.94 16.70
N ASN A 139 11.02 21.85 17.14
CA ASN A 139 12.18 22.31 16.38
C ASN A 139 13.45 21.50 16.67
N SER A 140 13.39 20.51 17.57
CA SER A 140 14.56 19.73 18.00
C SER A 140 14.94 18.62 17.02
N ILE A 141 14.05 18.26 16.11
CA ILE A 141 14.24 17.22 15.08
C ILE A 141 13.72 17.76 13.76
N LYS A 142 14.58 17.78 12.74
CA LYS A 142 14.24 18.19 11.40
C LYS A 142 14.32 17.04 10.40
N ASN A 143 15.31 16.19 10.56
CA ASN A 143 15.61 15.09 9.66
C ASN A 143 15.47 13.75 10.37
N ILE A 144 15.19 12.70 9.61
CA ILE A 144 15.21 11.33 10.17
C ILE A 144 16.61 10.96 10.66
N GLU A 145 17.62 11.55 10.05
CA GLU A 145 19.03 11.38 10.40
C GLU A 145 19.34 11.90 11.80
N ASP A 146 18.61 12.88 12.30
CA ASP A 146 18.79 13.46 13.65
C ASP A 146 18.54 12.45 14.78
N LEU A 147 17.87 11.30 14.47
CA LEU A 147 17.66 10.23 15.46
C LEU A 147 18.96 9.54 15.87
N ALA A 148 20.03 9.71 15.10
CA ALA A 148 21.37 9.22 15.46
C ALA A 148 22.13 10.10 16.48
N ASP A 149 21.62 11.32 16.77
CA ASP A 149 22.25 12.23 17.74
C ASP A 149 22.25 11.62 19.16
N PRO A 150 23.38 11.58 19.85
CA PRO A 150 23.49 11.05 21.23
C PRO A 150 22.56 11.71 22.26
N LYS A 151 22.06 12.94 22.01
CA LYS A 151 21.06 13.59 22.88
C LYS A 151 19.77 12.79 23.02
N TRP A 152 19.49 11.86 22.11
CA TRP A 152 18.33 10.98 22.12
C TRP A 152 18.57 9.63 22.79
N ARG A 153 19.71 9.44 23.46
CA ARG A 153 20.03 8.17 24.14
C ARG A 153 18.94 7.78 25.15
N GLY A 154 18.41 6.55 24.95
CA GLY A 154 17.34 6.02 25.79
C GLY A 154 15.98 6.68 25.57
N LYS A 155 15.76 7.37 24.44
CA LYS A 155 14.52 8.15 24.18
C LYS A 155 13.73 7.70 22.99
N ILE A 156 14.21 6.73 22.20
CA ILE A 156 13.56 6.30 20.95
C ILE A 156 12.93 4.92 21.10
N CYS A 157 11.70 4.77 20.61
CA CYS A 157 11.03 3.49 20.46
C CYS A 157 10.75 3.19 18.99
N THR A 158 11.07 1.98 18.57
CA THR A 158 10.73 1.48 17.22
C THR A 158 10.23 0.05 17.31
N ARG A 159 9.47 -0.37 16.30
CA ARG A 159 9.27 -1.79 16.06
C ARG A 159 10.58 -2.41 15.53
N PRO A 160 10.70 -3.77 15.42
CA PRO A 160 11.91 -4.39 14.91
C PRO A 160 12.36 -3.82 13.57
N GLY A 161 13.66 -3.62 13.40
CA GLY A 161 14.26 -3.13 12.16
C GLY A 161 13.95 -4.03 10.96
N SER A 162 13.92 -5.34 11.17
CA SER A 162 13.58 -6.36 10.15
C SER A 162 12.14 -6.28 9.62
N HIS A 163 11.26 -5.50 10.26
CA HIS A 163 9.91 -5.31 9.73
C HIS A 163 9.94 -4.46 8.45
N ASP A 164 9.11 -4.83 7.46
CA ASP A 164 9.05 -4.20 6.13
C ASP A 164 9.11 -2.65 6.17
N TYR A 165 8.43 -2.00 7.15
CA TYR A 165 8.39 -0.54 7.23
C TYR A 165 9.72 0.10 7.64
N ASN A 166 10.46 -0.51 8.57
CA ASN A 166 11.77 0.00 8.99
C ASN A 166 12.85 -0.36 7.98
N ARG A 167 12.75 -1.54 7.37
CA ARG A 167 13.63 -1.95 6.27
C ARG A 167 13.49 -0.99 5.08
N SER A 168 12.27 -0.60 4.70
CA SER A 168 12.04 0.42 3.65
C SER A 168 12.55 1.80 4.06
N LEU A 169 12.41 2.19 5.33
CA LEU A 169 12.97 3.44 5.83
C LEU A 169 14.50 3.44 5.71
N LEU A 170 15.16 2.36 6.14
CA LEU A 170 16.61 2.25 6.01
C LEU A 170 17.05 2.22 4.54
N ALA A 171 16.28 1.55 3.67
CA ALA A 171 16.52 1.58 2.22
C ALA A 171 16.48 3.01 1.65
N SER A 172 15.57 3.86 2.12
CA SER A 172 15.53 5.27 1.71
C SER A 172 16.74 6.08 2.20
N ILE A 173 17.27 5.74 3.37
CA ILE A 173 18.48 6.38 3.91
C ILE A 173 19.72 5.92 3.12
N ILE A 174 19.79 4.63 2.75
CA ILE A 174 20.86 4.11 1.87
C ILE A 174 20.82 4.83 0.52
N ALA A 175 19.65 5.00 -0.08
CA ALA A 175 19.49 5.69 -1.36
C ALA A 175 19.98 7.16 -1.28
N ALA A 176 19.73 7.83 -0.17
CA ALA A 176 20.09 9.24 0.01
C ALA A 176 21.54 9.47 0.42
N ASN A 177 22.10 8.60 1.27
CA ASN A 177 23.35 8.86 1.97
C ASN A 177 24.47 7.83 1.67
N GLY A 178 24.13 6.72 0.99
CA GLY A 178 25.02 5.58 0.79
C GLY A 178 24.98 4.58 1.94
N GLU A 179 25.52 3.36 1.69
CA GLU A 179 25.45 2.22 2.61
C GLU A 179 26.20 2.49 3.92
N GLU A 180 27.43 3.01 3.87
CA GLU A 180 28.27 3.27 5.03
C GLU A 180 27.61 4.24 6.02
N LYS A 181 27.14 5.39 5.55
CA LYS A 181 26.45 6.38 6.41
C LYS A 181 25.11 5.88 6.94
N ALA A 182 24.40 5.06 6.16
CA ALA A 182 23.16 4.45 6.60
C ALA A 182 23.40 3.41 7.71
N GLU A 183 24.51 2.66 7.65
CA GLU A 183 24.91 1.73 8.70
C GLU A 183 25.36 2.46 9.97
N GLU A 184 26.13 3.54 9.85
CA GLU A 184 26.49 4.41 10.94
C GLU A 184 25.24 4.99 11.63
N TRP A 185 24.30 5.51 10.84
CA TRP A 185 23.03 6.01 11.34
C TRP A 185 22.25 4.93 12.11
N ALA A 186 22.11 3.72 11.52
CA ALA A 186 21.39 2.62 12.14
C ALA A 186 22.04 2.17 13.45
N SER A 187 23.38 2.12 13.50
CA SER A 187 24.15 1.82 14.71
C SER A 187 23.87 2.84 15.82
N ASN A 188 23.93 4.12 15.50
CA ASN A 188 23.66 5.20 16.46
C ASN A 188 22.18 5.24 16.88
N LEU A 189 21.24 4.95 15.97
CA LEU A 189 19.83 4.77 16.32
C LEU A 189 19.66 3.67 17.37
N VAL A 190 20.29 2.50 17.18
CA VAL A 190 20.22 1.37 18.13
C VAL A 190 20.73 1.78 19.51
N LEU A 191 21.82 2.56 19.58
CA LEU A 191 22.34 3.10 20.85
C LEU A 191 21.37 4.06 21.53
N ASN A 192 20.47 4.70 20.78
CA ASN A 192 19.50 5.67 21.26
C ASN A 192 18.14 5.04 21.65
N LEU A 193 17.95 3.73 21.42
CA LEU A 193 16.71 3.05 21.79
C LEU A 193 16.51 3.01 23.30
N ALA A 194 15.28 3.29 23.73
CA ALA A 194 14.86 3.22 25.13
C ALA A 194 14.64 1.76 25.60
N ARG A 195 14.34 0.88 24.66
CA ARG A 195 14.10 -0.55 24.91
C ARG A 195 14.40 -1.36 23.66
N LYS A 196 14.46 -2.68 23.81
CA LYS A 196 14.54 -3.60 22.68
C LYS A 196 13.35 -3.35 21.73
N PRO A 197 13.58 -3.29 20.41
CA PRO A 197 12.50 -3.14 19.43
C PRO A 197 11.46 -4.24 19.52
N GLU A 198 10.19 -3.87 19.66
CA GLU A 198 9.09 -4.82 19.82
C GLU A 198 7.75 -4.22 19.39
N GLY A 199 6.74 -5.06 19.24
CA GLY A 199 5.36 -4.66 18.97
C GLY A 199 5.15 -4.00 17.60
N ASN A 200 3.99 -3.38 17.45
CA ASN A 200 3.60 -2.63 16.25
C ASN A 200 3.67 -1.11 16.49
N ASP A 201 3.31 -0.30 15.49
CA ASP A 201 3.40 1.16 15.59
C ASP A 201 2.50 1.74 16.70
N ARG A 202 1.35 1.13 17.02
CA ARG A 202 0.52 1.56 18.17
C ARG A 202 1.23 1.32 19.50
N ALA A 203 1.98 0.21 19.61
CA ALA A 203 2.77 -0.07 20.82
C ALA A 203 3.88 0.96 21.01
N GLN A 204 4.40 1.57 19.95
CA GLN A 204 5.37 2.67 20.06
C GLN A 204 4.69 3.95 20.54
N ALA A 205 3.52 4.30 20.02
CA ALA A 205 2.75 5.45 20.50
C ALA A 205 2.33 5.29 21.97
N LYS A 206 1.93 4.07 22.37
CA LYS A 206 1.67 3.71 23.77
C LYS A 206 2.89 3.95 24.64
N ALA A 207 4.08 3.52 24.22
CA ALA A 207 5.33 3.70 24.95
C ALA A 207 5.68 5.18 25.13
N VAL A 208 5.39 6.04 24.16
CA VAL A 208 5.53 7.50 24.31
C VAL A 208 4.55 8.04 25.33
N HIS A 209 3.29 7.61 25.28
CA HIS A 209 2.26 8.00 26.25
C HIS A 209 2.65 7.62 27.68
N GLU A 210 3.17 6.42 27.89
CA GLU A 210 3.60 5.89 29.18
C GLU A 210 4.96 6.44 29.67
N GLY A 211 5.64 7.26 28.86
CA GLY A 211 6.93 7.85 29.24
C GLY A 211 8.14 6.89 29.14
N VAL A 212 7.97 5.74 28.51
CA VAL A 212 9.07 4.78 28.25
C VAL A 212 10.07 5.36 27.25
N CYS A 213 9.59 6.14 26.29
CA CYS A 213 10.40 6.88 25.33
C CYS A 213 9.74 8.22 25.00
N ASP A 214 10.48 9.09 24.33
CA ASP A 214 10.00 10.43 23.95
C ASP A 214 9.64 10.50 22.47
N ILE A 215 10.21 9.61 21.66
CA ILE A 215 10.10 9.56 20.21
C ILE A 215 9.74 8.15 19.76
N ALA A 216 8.74 8.04 18.89
CA ALA A 216 8.37 6.80 18.21
C ALA A 216 8.44 6.97 16.70
N VAL A 217 8.91 5.94 15.98
CA VAL A 217 8.85 5.87 14.51
C VAL A 217 7.62 5.08 14.12
N MET A 218 6.69 5.70 13.36
CA MET A 218 5.42 5.06 12.99
C MET A 218 4.87 5.56 11.65
N ASN A 219 3.94 4.81 11.08
CA ASN A 219 3.20 5.26 9.89
C ASN A 219 2.02 6.15 10.30
N THR A 220 1.75 7.17 9.49
CA THR A 220 0.71 8.18 9.72
C THR A 220 -0.68 7.60 9.99
N TYR A 221 -1.12 6.60 9.22
CA TYR A 221 -2.46 6.04 9.35
C TYR A 221 -2.76 5.43 10.72
N TYR A 222 -1.74 5.01 11.49
CA TYR A 222 -1.95 4.52 12.86
C TYR A 222 -2.42 5.62 13.79
N PHE A 223 -1.99 6.88 13.55
CA PHE A 223 -2.48 8.02 14.32
C PHE A 223 -3.99 8.20 14.17
N GLY A 224 -4.50 8.24 12.94
CA GLY A 224 -5.95 8.31 12.70
C GLY A 224 -6.70 7.12 13.30
N LYS A 225 -6.17 5.90 13.09
CA LYS A 225 -6.79 4.69 13.66
C LYS A 225 -6.79 4.64 15.18
N MET A 226 -5.87 5.29 15.87
CA MET A 226 -5.89 5.44 17.33
C MET A 226 -6.85 6.55 17.75
N LYS A 227 -6.78 7.72 17.10
CA LYS A 227 -7.59 8.90 17.40
C LYS A 227 -9.10 8.60 17.37
N PHE A 228 -9.55 7.73 16.48
CA PHE A 228 -10.97 7.36 16.28
C PHE A 228 -11.28 5.91 16.68
N ASN A 229 -10.50 5.32 17.58
CA ASN A 229 -10.71 3.94 17.98
C ASN A 229 -11.81 3.83 19.07
N GLU A 230 -13.00 3.41 18.65
CA GLU A 230 -14.12 3.18 19.60
C GLU A 230 -14.01 1.81 20.31
N LYS A 231 -13.34 0.83 19.69
CA LYS A 231 -13.19 -0.52 20.27
C LYS A 231 -12.16 -0.58 21.40
N ASN A 232 -11.15 0.28 21.32
CA ASN A 232 -10.06 0.37 22.30
C ASN A 232 -9.84 1.85 22.61
N PRO A 233 -10.71 2.46 23.43
CA PRO A 233 -10.73 3.91 23.67
C PRO A 233 -9.46 4.46 24.31
N GLU A 234 -8.68 3.63 25.00
CA GLU A 234 -7.37 3.99 25.57
C GLU A 234 -6.38 4.47 24.49
N GLN A 235 -6.54 4.02 23.24
CA GLN A 235 -5.71 4.46 22.13
C GLN A 235 -5.92 5.93 21.77
N LYS A 236 -7.08 6.50 22.08
CA LYS A 236 -7.35 7.93 21.91
C LYS A 236 -6.42 8.77 22.82
N GLU A 237 -6.16 8.30 24.02
CA GLU A 237 -5.24 8.98 24.94
C GLU A 237 -3.78 8.90 24.46
N TRP A 238 -3.38 7.75 23.86
CA TRP A 238 -2.06 7.65 23.23
C TRP A 238 -1.91 8.65 22.08
N ALA A 239 -2.94 8.78 21.24
CA ALA A 239 -2.94 9.75 20.15
C ALA A 239 -2.90 11.20 20.65
N LYS A 240 -3.61 11.52 21.74
CA LYS A 240 -3.62 12.86 22.34
C LYS A 240 -2.25 13.28 22.89
N SER A 241 -1.44 12.34 23.38
CA SER A 241 -0.15 12.62 24.01
C SER A 241 0.99 12.85 23.02
N ILE A 242 0.77 12.57 21.72
CA ILE A 242 1.79 12.69 20.69
C ILE A 242 1.47 13.80 19.68
N LYS A 243 2.51 14.36 19.08
CA LYS A 243 2.44 15.18 17.86
C LYS A 243 3.24 14.52 16.74
N LEU A 244 2.86 14.78 15.51
CA LEU A 244 3.51 14.22 14.33
C LEU A 244 4.59 15.19 13.83
N ILE A 245 5.75 14.66 13.47
CA ILE A 245 6.81 15.41 12.78
C ILE A 245 7.08 14.70 11.46
N PHE A 246 6.87 15.42 10.36
CA PHE A 246 7.31 15.05 9.03
C PHE A 246 8.75 15.49 8.87
N THR A 247 9.64 14.53 8.62
CA THR A 247 11.09 14.80 8.56
C THR A 247 11.55 15.26 7.18
N ASN A 248 12.78 15.80 7.10
CA ASN A 248 13.47 16.14 5.86
C ASN A 248 12.77 17.18 4.97
N GLN A 249 11.99 18.10 5.57
CA GLN A 249 11.18 19.05 4.81
C GLN A 249 12.02 20.10 4.09
N ASP A 250 13.19 20.45 4.63
CA ASP A 250 14.14 21.41 4.05
C ASP A 250 15.05 20.79 2.97
N ASN A 251 14.96 19.46 2.76
CA ASN A 251 15.79 18.74 1.79
C ASN A 251 14.96 17.76 0.93
N ARG A 252 15.19 16.42 1.01
CA ARG A 252 14.59 15.43 0.12
C ARG A 252 13.08 15.20 0.31
N GLY A 253 12.54 15.55 1.45
CA GLY A 253 11.16 15.25 1.83
C GLY A 253 11.05 14.01 2.74
N ASN A 254 9.86 13.81 3.29
CA ASN A 254 9.58 12.71 4.21
C ASN A 254 9.49 11.38 3.48
N HIS A 255 10.09 10.33 4.05
CA HIS A 255 9.97 8.98 3.53
C HIS A 255 8.50 8.54 3.44
N ILE A 256 8.12 8.06 2.27
CA ILE A 256 6.81 7.47 1.99
C ILE A 256 6.95 6.01 1.54
N ASN A 257 5.87 5.26 1.65
CA ASN A 257 5.73 3.94 1.05
C ASN A 257 4.28 3.77 0.56
N VAL A 258 4.02 2.79 -0.28
CA VAL A 258 2.75 2.64 -0.99
C VAL A 258 2.10 1.29 -0.73
N ALA A 259 0.77 1.27 -0.75
CA ALA A 259 0.02 0.08 -1.12
C ALA A 259 -0.23 0.15 -2.62
N GLY A 260 -0.17 -0.98 -3.30
CA GLY A 260 -0.30 -1.00 -4.75
C GLY A 260 -0.83 -2.32 -5.29
N GLY A 261 -0.98 -2.37 -6.60
CA GLY A 261 -1.44 -3.55 -7.30
C GLY A 261 -0.86 -3.68 -8.70
N GLY A 262 -0.98 -4.89 -9.24
CA GLY A 262 -0.56 -5.21 -10.60
C GLY A 262 -1.40 -6.33 -11.19
N VAL A 263 -1.62 -6.27 -12.50
CA VAL A 263 -2.38 -7.29 -13.24
C VAL A 263 -1.53 -8.53 -13.42
N VAL A 264 -2.09 -9.69 -13.10
CA VAL A 264 -1.39 -10.97 -13.23
C VAL A 264 -1.16 -11.31 -14.70
N LYS A 265 0.06 -11.77 -15.04
CA LYS A 265 0.49 -12.07 -16.40
C LYS A 265 -0.46 -13.03 -17.14
N TYR A 266 -0.99 -14.01 -16.44
CA TYR A 266 -1.87 -15.04 -16.96
C TYR A 266 -3.35 -14.78 -16.67
N SER A 267 -3.71 -13.56 -16.29
CA SER A 267 -5.10 -13.16 -16.07
C SER A 267 -6.00 -13.51 -17.26
N LYS A 268 -7.17 -14.04 -16.96
CA LYS A 268 -8.22 -14.33 -17.95
C LYS A 268 -9.21 -13.17 -18.12
N ASN A 269 -9.23 -12.23 -17.16
CA ASN A 269 -10.10 -11.06 -17.11
C ASN A 269 -9.29 -9.76 -17.09
N LYS A 270 -8.30 -9.64 -17.99
CA LYS A 270 -7.32 -8.52 -18.02
C LYS A 270 -7.99 -7.16 -18.04
N ASP A 271 -8.97 -6.97 -18.90
CA ASP A 271 -9.66 -5.68 -19.05
C ASP A 271 -10.41 -5.29 -17.77
N ASN A 272 -11.05 -6.27 -17.10
CA ASN A 272 -11.73 -6.03 -15.84
C ASN A 272 -10.71 -5.71 -14.70
N ALA A 273 -9.54 -6.35 -14.70
CA ALA A 273 -8.47 -6.07 -13.74
C ALA A 273 -7.89 -4.66 -13.94
N ILE A 274 -7.69 -4.24 -15.18
CA ILE A 274 -7.26 -2.88 -15.54
C ILE A 274 -8.32 -1.87 -15.12
N ALA A 275 -9.59 -2.12 -15.46
CA ALA A 275 -10.70 -1.25 -15.05
C ALA A 275 -10.80 -1.08 -13.53
N LEU A 276 -10.55 -2.15 -12.76
CA LEU A 276 -10.50 -2.06 -11.30
C LEU A 276 -9.30 -1.23 -10.81
N LEU A 277 -8.10 -1.38 -11.39
CA LEU A 277 -6.95 -0.53 -11.05
C LEU A 277 -7.24 0.94 -11.36
N GLU A 278 -7.80 1.23 -12.54
CA GLU A 278 -8.19 2.58 -12.93
C GLU A 278 -9.19 3.18 -11.96
N PHE A 279 -10.25 2.43 -11.61
CA PHE A 279 -11.25 2.85 -10.63
C PHE A 279 -10.62 3.22 -9.28
N LEU A 280 -9.68 2.40 -8.79
CA LEU A 280 -9.01 2.63 -7.50
C LEU A 280 -8.14 3.91 -7.47
N THR A 281 -7.85 4.49 -8.65
CA THR A 281 -7.11 5.75 -8.78
C THR A 281 -7.99 6.96 -9.09
N GLN A 282 -9.30 6.75 -9.32
CA GLN A 282 -10.25 7.83 -9.55
C GLN A 282 -10.48 8.66 -8.28
N PRO A 283 -10.91 9.92 -8.41
CA PRO A 283 -11.09 10.82 -7.27
C PRO A 283 -11.94 10.24 -6.15
N GLU A 284 -13.04 9.58 -6.47
CA GLU A 284 -13.98 9.02 -5.50
C GLU A 284 -13.30 7.94 -4.63
N ALA A 285 -12.57 7.01 -5.26
CA ALA A 285 -11.81 5.98 -4.56
C ALA A 285 -10.66 6.58 -3.74
N GLN A 286 -9.95 7.57 -4.27
CA GLN A 286 -8.86 8.24 -3.57
C GLN A 286 -9.33 9.02 -2.33
N VAL A 287 -10.52 9.63 -2.39
CA VAL A 287 -11.18 10.22 -1.21
C VAL A 287 -11.52 9.16 -0.16
N LEU A 288 -11.96 7.96 -0.58
CA LEU A 288 -12.22 6.86 0.36
C LEU A 288 -10.95 6.38 1.05
N TYR A 289 -9.81 6.21 0.34
CA TYR A 289 -8.52 5.90 0.98
C TYR A 289 -8.16 6.91 2.07
N SER A 290 -8.37 8.18 1.79
CA SER A 290 -8.07 9.25 2.71
C SER A 290 -8.98 9.24 3.95
N LYS A 291 -10.28 9.07 3.77
CA LYS A 291 -11.28 9.13 4.86
C LYS A 291 -11.34 7.86 5.71
N MET A 292 -11.32 6.68 5.08
CA MET A 292 -11.52 5.40 5.77
C MET A 292 -10.22 4.77 6.27
N ASN A 293 -9.16 4.88 5.47
CA ASN A 293 -7.89 4.23 5.76
C ASN A 293 -6.87 5.15 6.40
N TYR A 294 -7.08 6.47 6.35
CA TYR A 294 -6.09 7.49 6.73
C TYR A 294 -4.80 7.35 5.92
N GLU A 295 -4.93 6.98 4.65
CA GLU A 295 -3.85 6.89 3.68
C GLU A 295 -3.96 8.05 2.68
N TYR A 296 -2.82 8.64 2.28
CA TYR A 296 -2.81 9.77 1.36
C TYR A 296 -3.12 9.32 -0.06
N PRO A 297 -3.86 10.14 -0.83
CA PRO A 297 -4.10 9.91 -2.25
C PRO A 297 -2.79 9.82 -3.04
N VAL A 298 -2.73 8.95 -4.04
CA VAL A 298 -1.65 8.94 -5.05
C VAL A 298 -1.96 9.86 -6.23
N ASN A 299 -3.24 10.06 -6.52
CA ASN A 299 -3.69 10.95 -7.58
C ASN A 299 -3.43 12.41 -7.16
N PRO A 300 -2.57 13.15 -7.89
CA PRO A 300 -2.18 14.52 -7.52
C PRO A 300 -3.31 15.54 -7.61
N ASN A 301 -4.41 15.19 -8.28
CA ASN A 301 -5.60 16.06 -8.41
C ASN A 301 -6.61 15.83 -7.26
N VAL A 302 -6.30 14.98 -6.28
CA VAL A 302 -7.19 14.68 -5.15
C VAL A 302 -6.53 15.15 -3.86
N GLU A 303 -7.18 16.10 -3.21
CA GLU A 303 -6.74 16.58 -1.90
C GLU A 303 -6.95 15.51 -0.81
N PRO A 304 -6.04 15.40 0.15
CA PRO A 304 -6.26 14.59 1.34
C PRO A 304 -7.52 15.03 2.09
N SER A 305 -8.13 14.12 2.85
CA SER A 305 -9.27 14.47 3.71
C SER A 305 -8.88 15.57 4.70
N GLU A 306 -9.88 16.30 5.19
CA GLU A 306 -9.71 17.35 6.21
C GLU A 306 -8.93 16.83 7.42
N GLU A 307 -9.20 15.59 7.86
CA GLU A 307 -8.46 14.96 8.95
C GLU A 307 -6.97 14.80 8.62
N LEU A 308 -6.62 14.28 7.43
CA LEU A 308 -5.22 14.14 7.03
C LEU A 308 -4.53 15.51 6.88
N SER A 309 -5.23 16.48 6.30
CA SER A 309 -4.72 17.85 6.14
C SER A 309 -4.47 18.54 7.48
N SER A 310 -5.26 18.19 8.53
CA SER A 310 -5.07 18.71 9.89
C SER A 310 -3.78 18.24 10.56
N TRP A 311 -3.17 17.15 10.05
CA TRP A 311 -1.87 16.66 10.57
C TRP A 311 -0.67 17.45 10.04
N GLY A 312 -0.88 18.30 9.06
CA GLY A 312 0.13 19.12 8.38
C GLY A 312 0.33 18.71 6.92
N VAL A 313 0.67 19.71 6.13
CA VAL A 313 1.15 19.49 4.75
C VAL A 313 2.61 19.13 4.80
N PHE A 314 3.05 18.17 4.00
CA PHE A 314 4.44 17.77 3.95
C PHE A 314 4.91 17.54 2.50
N LYS A 315 6.20 17.83 2.32
CA LYS A 315 6.93 17.44 1.10
C LYS A 315 7.29 15.96 1.21
N GLU A 316 6.86 15.16 0.25
CA GLU A 316 7.23 13.75 0.15
C GLU A 316 8.56 13.56 -0.58
N ASP A 317 9.31 12.52 -0.20
CA ASP A 317 10.50 12.11 -0.91
C ASP A 317 10.11 11.59 -2.31
N GLN A 318 10.75 12.13 -3.35
CA GLN A 318 10.49 11.80 -4.76
C GLN A 318 11.33 10.60 -5.24
N LEU A 319 11.99 9.88 -4.33
CA LEU A 319 12.68 8.64 -4.64
C LEU A 319 11.68 7.65 -5.28
N PRO A 320 11.97 7.12 -6.47
CA PRO A 320 11.14 6.05 -7.04
C PRO A 320 10.98 4.92 -6.04
N VAL A 321 9.74 4.58 -5.69
CA VAL A 321 9.50 3.62 -4.58
C VAL A 321 10.01 2.21 -4.90
N GLU A 322 10.22 1.88 -6.17
CA GLU A 322 10.90 0.63 -6.57
C GLU A 322 12.32 0.54 -5.99
N ARG A 323 13.04 1.67 -5.83
CA ARG A 323 14.38 1.71 -5.22
C ARG A 323 14.38 1.20 -3.77
N LEU A 324 13.27 1.36 -3.06
CA LEU A 324 13.12 0.84 -1.69
C LEU A 324 13.16 -0.70 -1.68
N ALA A 325 12.56 -1.33 -2.71
CA ALA A 325 12.57 -2.78 -2.85
C ALA A 325 13.95 -3.29 -3.26
N GLU A 326 14.60 -2.64 -4.23
CA GLU A 326 15.95 -3.01 -4.69
C GLU A 326 16.99 -2.92 -3.57
N LEU A 327 16.89 -1.94 -2.68
CA LEU A 327 17.79 -1.74 -1.56
C LEU A 327 17.40 -2.51 -0.28
N ALA A 328 16.22 -3.16 -0.27
CA ALA A 328 15.74 -3.91 0.89
C ALA A 328 16.70 -5.05 1.34
N PRO A 329 17.33 -5.83 0.45
CA PRO A 329 18.31 -6.83 0.87
C PRO A 329 19.55 -6.22 1.56
N THR A 330 20.06 -5.10 1.08
CA THR A 330 21.17 -4.38 1.70
C THR A 330 20.75 -3.81 3.06
N ALA A 331 19.56 -3.19 3.15
CA ALA A 331 19.00 -2.71 4.40
C ALA A 331 18.87 -3.85 5.43
N GLN A 332 18.41 -5.05 5.02
CA GLN A 332 18.31 -6.20 5.92
C GLN A 332 19.69 -6.61 6.48
N LYS A 333 20.71 -6.66 5.63
CA LYS A 333 22.07 -6.98 6.09
C LYS A 333 22.60 -5.99 7.13
N ILE A 334 22.36 -4.70 6.94
CA ILE A 334 22.72 -3.66 7.92
C ILE A 334 21.95 -3.88 9.22
N ILE A 335 20.62 -4.08 9.15
CA ILE A 335 19.77 -4.33 10.33
C ILE A 335 20.31 -5.50 11.15
N ASP A 336 20.68 -6.60 10.48
CA ASP A 336 21.22 -7.79 11.14
C ASP A 336 22.57 -7.52 11.79
N ARG A 337 23.46 -6.74 11.15
CA ARG A 337 24.78 -6.37 11.70
C ARG A 337 24.68 -5.47 12.93
N VAL A 338 23.79 -4.48 12.89
CA VAL A 338 23.67 -3.50 14.00
C VAL A 338 22.73 -3.96 15.10
N GLY A 339 21.94 -5.03 14.90
CA GLY A 339 21.03 -5.58 15.89
C GLY A 339 19.75 -4.74 16.11
N TRP A 340 19.26 -4.09 15.05
CA TRP A 340 18.05 -3.26 15.14
C TRP A 340 16.75 -4.06 15.15
#